data_91e65156ed87709de4d920eba48e1631
#
_entry.id   91e65156ed87709de4d920eba48e1631
#
_cell.length_a   1.000
_cell.length_b   1.000
_cell.length_c   1.000
_cell.angle_alpha   90.00
_cell.angle_beta   90.00
_cell.angle_gamma   90.00
#
_symmetry.space_group_name_H-M   'P 1'
#
loop_
_entity.id
_entity.type
_entity.pdbx_description
1 polymer ?
#
loop_
_entity_poly.entity_id
_entity_poly.type
_entity_poly.pdbx_seq_one_letter_code
_entity_poly.pdbx_strand_id
1 'polypeptide(L)'
;ASAFNETSPVTIPTLSAPLKALVSEKFFDLVSLFGADNVGMVTGDVSLNADAPIICCTAEILANQSLREGPTLDADMIVMDEFHFYADPQRGWAWQVPLLELTRPQFIAMSATLGDTTVFRKQWTERTGRPTVEITDAQRPVPLEYDYVVDTLQDTVERLLSEGRHPIYIVHFSQKDAVDTASSLMDRKLVSPEIR
;
A
#
# COMPACT_ATOMS: atom_id res chain seq x y z
N ALA A 1 21.54 10.49 -4.64
CA ALA A 1 21.45 11.36 -5.80
C ALA A 1 22.62 11.07 -6.73
N SER A 2 22.57 10.03 -7.51
CA SER A 2 23.42 9.90 -8.71
C SER A 2 23.13 8.56 -9.36
N ALA A 3 22.54 8.60 -10.52
CA ALA A 3 22.60 7.65 -11.62
C ALA A 3 21.25 7.54 -12.35
N PHE A 4 20.66 8.66 -12.72
CA PHE A 4 19.92 8.66 -13.99
C PHE A 4 20.97 8.86 -15.08
N ASN A 5 21.39 7.77 -15.68
CA ASN A 5 22.32 7.79 -16.79
C ASN A 5 21.52 8.25 -18.02
N GLU A 6 21.95 9.32 -18.69
CA GLU A 6 21.28 9.99 -19.83
C GLU A 6 21.08 9.13 -21.09
N THR A 7 21.26 7.82 -21.02
CA THR A 7 21.12 6.90 -22.16
C THR A 7 20.25 5.67 -21.90
N SER A 8 19.59 5.58 -20.74
CA SER A 8 18.60 4.53 -20.50
C SER A 8 17.24 4.96 -21.08
N PRO A 9 16.51 4.07 -21.77
CA PRO A 9 15.14 4.37 -22.18
C PRO A 9 14.34 4.80 -20.96
N VAL A 10 13.50 5.82 -21.12
CA VAL A 10 12.64 6.34 -20.04
C VAL A 10 11.76 5.17 -19.59
N THR A 11 12.06 4.64 -18.41
CA THR A 11 11.22 3.59 -17.80
C THR A 11 9.91 4.24 -17.39
N ILE A 12 8.80 3.74 -17.87
CA ILE A 12 7.44 4.19 -17.52
C ILE A 12 6.97 3.39 -16.32
N PRO A 13 7.12 3.88 -15.08
CA PRO A 13 6.62 3.20 -13.91
C PRO A 13 5.12 3.47 -13.72
N THR A 14 4.35 2.40 -13.56
CA THR A 14 2.96 2.48 -13.10
C THR A 14 2.88 2.04 -11.64
N LEU A 15 2.43 2.91 -10.75
CA LEU A 15 2.23 2.61 -9.34
C LEU A 15 0.75 2.38 -9.07
N SER A 16 0.41 1.19 -8.60
CA SER A 16 -0.97 0.84 -8.24
C SER A 16 -1.13 0.65 -6.73
N ALA A 17 -2.24 1.16 -6.19
CA ALA A 17 -2.60 1.03 -4.78
C ALA A 17 -4.09 0.68 -4.61
N PRO A 18 -4.49 0.09 -3.46
CA PRO A 18 -5.85 -0.40 -3.26
C PRO A 18 -6.90 0.69 -3.05
N LEU A 19 -6.48 1.87 -2.62
CA LEU A 19 -7.36 2.95 -2.22
C LEU A 19 -6.99 4.25 -2.94
N LYS A 20 -8.01 5.00 -3.38
CA LYS A 20 -7.83 6.32 -4.01
C LYS A 20 -7.04 7.29 -3.14
N ALA A 21 -7.23 7.26 -1.83
CA ALA A 21 -6.48 8.10 -0.89
C ALA A 21 -4.98 7.83 -0.97
N LEU A 22 -4.57 6.55 -1.01
CA LEU A 22 -3.17 6.15 -1.16
C LEU A 22 -2.62 6.53 -2.55
N VAL A 23 -3.42 6.36 -3.60
CA VAL A 23 -3.04 6.81 -4.96
C VAL A 23 -2.77 8.31 -4.97
N SER A 24 -3.66 9.12 -4.34
CA SER A 24 -3.49 10.57 -4.27
C SER A 24 -2.26 10.97 -3.46
N GLU A 25 -2.02 10.32 -2.32
CA GLU A 25 -0.81 10.55 -1.50
C GLU A 25 0.45 10.30 -2.33
N LYS A 26 0.56 9.13 -2.95
CA LYS A 26 1.71 8.78 -3.79
C LYS A 26 1.87 9.69 -5.01
N PHE A 27 0.75 10.12 -5.61
CA PHE A 27 0.76 11.10 -6.69
C PHE A 27 1.42 12.41 -6.24
N PHE A 28 1.02 12.98 -5.11
CA PHE A 28 1.62 14.22 -4.62
C PHE A 28 3.08 14.06 -4.21
N ASP A 29 3.44 12.94 -3.60
CA ASP A 29 4.84 12.63 -3.27
C ASP A 29 5.70 12.59 -4.53
N LEU A 30 5.24 11.89 -5.58
CA LEU A 30 5.97 11.76 -6.84
C LEU A 30 6.00 13.08 -7.63
N VAL A 31 4.92 13.88 -7.60
CA VAL A 31 4.90 15.22 -8.18
C VAL A 31 5.96 16.12 -7.52
N SER A 32 6.13 16.02 -6.20
CA SER A 32 7.14 16.80 -5.48
C SER A 32 8.58 16.40 -5.85
N LEU A 33 8.79 15.16 -6.27
CA LEU A 33 10.11 14.62 -6.63
C LEU A 33 10.43 14.79 -8.12
N PHE A 34 9.45 14.56 -8.99
CA PHE A 34 9.65 14.46 -10.45
C PHE A 34 9.01 15.60 -11.24
N GLY A 35 8.21 16.45 -10.60
CA GLY A 35 7.48 17.54 -11.25
C GLY A 35 6.12 17.10 -11.81
N ALA A 36 5.17 18.03 -11.88
CA ALA A 36 3.78 17.78 -12.28
C ALA A 36 3.63 17.30 -13.73
N ASP A 37 4.51 17.71 -14.61
CA ASP A 37 4.47 17.32 -16.03
C ASP A 37 4.85 15.84 -16.25
N ASN A 38 5.54 15.24 -15.29
CA ASN A 38 6.03 13.86 -15.40
C ASN A 38 5.19 12.84 -14.64
N VAL A 39 4.17 13.27 -13.89
CA VAL A 39 3.35 12.38 -13.07
C VAL A 39 1.88 12.54 -13.41
N GLY A 40 1.20 11.43 -13.64
CA GLY A 40 -0.24 11.36 -13.87
C GLY A 40 -0.95 10.55 -12.79
N MET A 41 -2.26 10.76 -12.68
CA MET A 41 -3.13 10.01 -11.78
C MET A 41 -4.38 9.55 -12.51
N VAL A 42 -4.67 8.25 -12.45
CA VAL A 42 -5.86 7.65 -13.05
C VAL A 42 -6.60 6.80 -12.03
N THR A 43 -7.82 7.21 -11.71
CA THR A 43 -8.75 6.47 -10.83
C THR A 43 -10.11 6.34 -11.51
N GLY A 44 -11.09 5.69 -10.87
CA GLY A 44 -12.41 5.52 -11.48
C GLY A 44 -13.18 6.83 -11.75
N ASP A 45 -12.80 7.93 -11.11
CA ASP A 45 -13.47 9.23 -11.17
C ASP A 45 -12.53 10.39 -11.55
N VAL A 46 -11.22 10.15 -11.61
CA VAL A 46 -10.23 11.19 -11.92
C VAL A 46 -9.26 10.68 -12.97
N SER A 47 -8.95 11.51 -13.96
CA SER A 47 -7.88 11.30 -14.93
C SER A 47 -7.11 12.61 -15.08
N LEU A 48 -5.91 12.66 -14.56
CA LEU A 48 -4.99 13.80 -14.63
C LEU A 48 -3.71 13.35 -15.30
N ASN A 49 -3.29 14.05 -16.36
CA ASN A 49 -2.05 13.80 -17.09
C ASN A 49 -1.82 12.30 -17.38
N ALA A 50 -2.83 11.65 -17.99
CA ALA A 50 -2.85 10.18 -18.17
C ALA A 50 -1.74 9.64 -19.10
N ASP A 51 -1.09 10.52 -19.87
CA ASP A 51 0.00 10.19 -20.78
C ASP A 51 1.39 10.51 -20.19
N ALA A 52 1.44 10.83 -18.88
CA ALA A 52 2.70 11.11 -18.18
C ALA A 52 3.60 9.88 -18.11
N PRO A 53 4.93 10.07 -18.04
CA PRO A 53 5.87 8.97 -17.88
C PRO A 53 5.65 8.13 -16.60
N ILE A 54 5.10 8.72 -15.54
CA ILE A 54 4.82 8.04 -14.26
C ILE A 54 3.32 8.10 -14.02
N ILE A 55 2.67 6.94 -13.89
CA ILE A 55 1.22 6.88 -13.64
C ILE A 55 0.95 6.29 -12.26
N CYS A 56 0.19 7.03 -11.46
CA CYS A 56 -0.42 6.54 -10.21
C CYS A 56 -1.87 6.13 -10.47
N CYS A 57 -2.24 4.89 -10.21
CA CYS A 57 -3.60 4.41 -10.47
C CYS A 57 -4.10 3.46 -9.38
N THR A 58 -5.40 3.20 -9.34
CA THR A 58 -5.93 2.09 -8.53
C THR A 58 -5.64 0.75 -9.20
N ALA A 59 -5.58 -0.32 -8.38
CA ALA A 59 -5.29 -1.67 -8.89
C ALA A 59 -6.29 -2.12 -9.95
N GLU A 60 -7.57 -1.75 -9.80
CA GLU A 60 -8.62 -2.06 -10.77
C GLU A 60 -8.40 -1.36 -12.13
N ILE A 61 -7.86 -0.15 -12.14
CA ILE A 61 -7.52 0.56 -13.39
C ILE A 61 -6.40 -0.19 -14.10
N LEU A 62 -5.33 -0.55 -13.40
CA LEU A 62 -4.23 -1.33 -13.98
C LEU A 62 -4.72 -2.69 -14.52
N ALA A 63 -5.57 -3.40 -13.76
CA ALA A 63 -6.12 -4.68 -14.20
C ALA A 63 -6.96 -4.53 -15.48
N ASN A 64 -7.82 -3.51 -15.55
CA ASN A 64 -8.63 -3.24 -16.74
C ASN A 64 -7.77 -2.84 -17.95
N GLN A 65 -6.72 -2.06 -17.76
CA GLN A 65 -5.76 -1.75 -18.82
C GLN A 65 -5.03 -3.01 -19.28
N SER A 66 -4.58 -3.86 -18.35
CA SER A 66 -3.92 -5.13 -18.66
C SER A 66 -4.79 -6.06 -19.51
N LEU A 67 -6.09 -6.15 -19.20
CA LEU A 67 -7.04 -6.94 -20.00
C LEU A 67 -7.29 -6.35 -21.38
N ARG A 68 -7.31 -5.01 -21.49
CA ARG A 68 -7.61 -4.34 -22.76
C ARG A 68 -6.42 -4.34 -23.69
N GLU A 69 -5.22 -4.10 -23.17
CA GLU A 69 -4.01 -3.87 -23.96
C GLU A 69 -3.08 -5.07 -23.98
N GLY A 70 -3.16 -5.95 -22.97
CA GLY A 70 -2.35 -7.14 -22.86
C GLY A 70 -0.85 -6.84 -22.99
N PRO A 71 -0.12 -7.66 -23.78
CA PRO A 71 1.33 -7.49 -23.96
C PRO A 71 1.75 -6.15 -24.60
N THR A 72 0.81 -5.38 -25.16
CA THR A 72 1.07 -4.10 -25.81
C THR A 72 0.98 -2.91 -24.84
N LEU A 73 0.59 -3.14 -23.60
CA LEU A 73 0.58 -2.10 -22.58
C LEU A 73 1.94 -1.43 -22.47
N ASP A 74 1.96 -0.12 -22.64
CA ASP A 74 3.18 0.69 -22.58
C ASP A 74 3.59 0.98 -21.13
N ALA A 75 4.14 -0.02 -20.49
CA ALA A 75 4.69 0.04 -19.15
C ALA A 75 5.96 -0.81 -19.08
N ASP A 76 7.06 -0.24 -18.60
CA ASP A 76 8.31 -0.96 -18.39
C ASP A 76 8.44 -1.48 -16.97
N MET A 77 7.84 -0.78 -16.02
CA MET A 77 7.85 -1.14 -14.59
C MET A 77 6.45 -0.97 -14.00
N ILE A 78 6.06 -1.92 -13.18
CA ILE A 78 4.80 -1.87 -12.42
C ILE A 78 5.11 -2.06 -10.94
N VAL A 79 4.75 -1.08 -10.14
CA VAL A 79 4.85 -1.14 -8.67
C VAL A 79 3.45 -1.41 -8.10
N MET A 80 3.29 -2.51 -7.41
CA MET A 80 2.03 -2.93 -6.78
C MET A 80 2.15 -2.78 -5.28
N ASP A 81 1.53 -1.74 -4.75
CA ASP A 81 1.49 -1.49 -3.30
C ASP A 81 0.39 -2.33 -2.63
N GLU A 82 0.58 -2.60 -1.33
CA GLU A 82 -0.32 -3.42 -0.52
C GLU A 82 -0.65 -4.78 -1.19
N PHE A 83 0.38 -5.45 -1.66
CA PHE A 83 0.25 -6.67 -2.46
C PHE A 83 -0.45 -7.83 -1.73
N HIS A 84 -0.61 -7.77 -0.41
CA HIS A 84 -1.39 -8.76 0.34
C HIS A 84 -2.87 -8.81 -0.10
N PHE A 85 -3.41 -7.76 -0.71
CA PHE A 85 -4.73 -7.79 -1.34
C PHE A 85 -4.85 -8.82 -2.49
N TYR A 86 -3.74 -9.32 -3.02
CA TYR A 86 -3.73 -10.43 -3.97
C TYR A 86 -4.58 -11.63 -3.52
N ALA A 87 -4.62 -11.91 -2.23
CA ALA A 87 -5.39 -13.00 -1.62
C ALA A 87 -6.84 -12.61 -1.23
N ASP A 88 -7.25 -11.35 -1.45
CA ASP A 88 -8.60 -10.89 -1.11
C ASP A 88 -9.65 -11.57 -2.02
N PRO A 89 -10.70 -12.21 -1.45
CA PRO A 89 -11.70 -12.94 -2.23
C PRO A 89 -12.52 -12.08 -3.20
N GLN A 90 -12.67 -10.78 -2.93
CA GLN A 90 -13.49 -9.87 -3.72
C GLN A 90 -12.65 -9.03 -4.68
N ARG A 91 -11.49 -8.56 -4.24
CA ARG A 91 -10.68 -7.59 -4.97
C ARG A 91 -9.35 -8.15 -5.49
N GLY A 92 -8.93 -9.35 -5.06
CA GLY A 92 -7.62 -9.94 -5.40
C GLY A 92 -7.37 -10.05 -6.89
N TRP A 93 -8.42 -10.18 -7.70
CA TRP A 93 -8.32 -10.21 -9.16
C TRP A 93 -7.57 -8.97 -9.73
N ALA A 94 -7.71 -7.81 -9.08
CA ALA A 94 -7.07 -6.59 -9.54
C ALA A 94 -5.53 -6.64 -9.43
N TRP A 95 -4.98 -7.45 -8.52
CA TRP A 95 -3.54 -7.75 -8.42
C TRP A 95 -3.13 -8.94 -9.28
N GLN A 96 -4.03 -9.91 -9.43
CA GLN A 96 -3.75 -11.15 -10.18
C GLN A 96 -3.70 -10.91 -11.69
N VAL A 97 -4.65 -10.15 -12.23
CA VAL A 97 -4.79 -9.94 -13.68
C VAL A 97 -3.52 -9.34 -14.30
N PRO A 98 -2.92 -8.25 -13.81
CA PRO A 98 -1.68 -7.73 -14.41
C PRO A 98 -0.54 -8.75 -14.42
N LEU A 99 -0.43 -9.58 -13.37
CA LEU A 99 0.59 -10.63 -13.31
C LEU A 99 0.36 -11.76 -14.32
N LEU A 100 -0.90 -12.02 -14.66
CA LEU A 100 -1.28 -13.04 -15.62
C LEU A 100 -1.17 -12.55 -17.08
N GLU A 101 -1.49 -11.29 -17.33
CA GLU A 101 -1.53 -10.74 -18.70
C GLU A 101 -0.20 -10.14 -19.15
N LEU A 102 0.60 -9.61 -18.22
CA LEU A 102 1.78 -8.84 -18.55
C LEU A 102 3.06 -9.63 -18.18
N THR A 103 3.87 -9.95 -19.16
CA THR A 103 5.16 -10.62 -18.95
C THR A 103 6.37 -9.72 -19.24
N ARG A 104 6.16 -8.61 -19.95
CA ARG A 104 7.23 -7.66 -20.33
C ARG A 104 7.67 -6.73 -19.19
N PRO A 105 6.76 -6.09 -18.46
CA PRO A 105 7.15 -5.16 -17.40
C PRO A 105 7.97 -5.81 -16.29
N GLN A 106 8.83 -5.04 -15.63
CA GLN A 106 9.40 -5.41 -14.35
C GLN A 106 8.36 -5.12 -13.25
N PHE A 107 8.10 -6.09 -12.40
CA PHE A 107 7.19 -5.91 -11.28
C PHE A 107 7.93 -5.72 -9.97
N ILE A 108 7.42 -4.83 -9.13
CA ILE A 108 7.80 -4.64 -7.73
C ILE A 108 6.53 -4.80 -6.90
N ALA A 109 6.44 -5.89 -6.14
CA ALA A 109 5.32 -6.13 -5.21
C ALA A 109 5.74 -5.76 -3.79
N MET A 110 5.02 -4.82 -3.16
CA MET A 110 5.30 -4.35 -1.81
C MET A 110 4.17 -4.76 -0.87
N SER A 111 4.53 -5.38 0.24
CA SER A 111 3.56 -5.81 1.26
C SER A 111 4.20 -5.91 2.63
N ALA A 112 3.46 -5.56 3.65
CA ALA A 112 3.88 -5.73 5.04
C ALA A 112 3.70 -7.18 5.55
N THR A 113 2.77 -7.96 4.95
CA THR A 113 2.29 -9.24 5.51
C THR A 113 1.94 -10.24 4.42
N LEU A 114 2.92 -10.71 3.65
CA LEU A 114 2.65 -11.64 2.55
C LEU A 114 2.81 -13.13 2.93
N GLY A 115 3.41 -13.44 4.07
CA GLY A 115 3.69 -14.82 4.47
C GLY A 115 4.77 -15.50 3.62
N ASP A 116 4.66 -16.81 3.41
CA ASP A 116 5.62 -17.57 2.59
C ASP A 116 5.40 -17.30 1.10
N THR A 117 6.39 -16.69 0.47
CA THR A 117 6.37 -16.30 -0.93
C THR A 117 6.98 -17.35 -1.87
N THR A 118 7.44 -18.48 -1.38
CA THR A 118 8.25 -19.47 -2.14
C THR A 118 7.54 -19.93 -3.42
N VAL A 119 6.28 -20.35 -3.32
CA VAL A 119 5.51 -20.83 -4.48
C VAL A 119 5.25 -19.69 -5.46
N PHE A 120 4.90 -18.53 -4.96
CA PHE A 120 4.64 -17.34 -5.77
C PHE A 120 5.90 -16.92 -6.56
N ARG A 121 7.05 -16.82 -5.90
CA ARG A 121 8.33 -16.47 -6.55
C ARG A 121 8.71 -17.46 -7.66
N LYS A 122 8.53 -18.77 -7.41
CA LYS A 122 8.80 -19.79 -8.40
C LYS A 122 7.92 -19.63 -9.64
N GLN A 123 6.61 -19.54 -9.44
CA GLN A 123 5.66 -19.39 -10.54
C GLN A 123 5.89 -18.11 -11.35
N TRP A 124 6.21 -17.02 -10.67
CA TRP A 124 6.46 -15.75 -11.33
C TRP A 124 7.77 -15.75 -12.11
N THR A 125 8.82 -16.37 -11.56
CA THR A 125 10.10 -16.60 -12.29
C THR A 125 9.87 -17.44 -13.54
N GLU A 126 9.12 -18.54 -13.43
CA GLU A 126 8.81 -19.42 -14.58
C GLU A 126 8.02 -18.68 -15.67
N ARG A 127 7.05 -17.86 -15.27
CA ARG A 127 6.19 -17.13 -16.20
C ARG A 127 6.91 -16.00 -16.94
N THR A 128 7.73 -15.24 -16.24
CA THR A 128 8.41 -14.06 -16.81
C THR A 128 9.76 -14.39 -17.42
N GLY A 129 10.32 -15.56 -17.12
CA GLY A 129 11.69 -15.94 -17.50
C GLY A 129 12.76 -15.12 -16.76
N ARG A 130 12.39 -14.33 -15.74
CA ARG A 130 13.29 -13.48 -14.95
C ARG A 130 13.28 -13.92 -13.48
N PRO A 131 14.43 -13.90 -12.79
CA PRO A 131 14.48 -14.29 -11.38
C PRO A 131 13.65 -13.33 -10.51
N THR A 132 12.83 -13.91 -9.64
CA THR A 132 12.07 -13.15 -8.63
C THR A 132 12.84 -13.17 -7.32
N VAL A 133 13.21 -12.00 -6.83
CA VAL A 133 13.98 -11.80 -5.60
C VAL A 133 13.08 -11.30 -4.50
N GLU A 134 13.22 -11.83 -3.30
CA GLU A 134 12.56 -11.36 -2.10
C GLU A 134 13.53 -10.49 -1.27
N ILE A 135 13.05 -9.33 -0.81
CA ILE A 135 13.80 -8.39 0.03
C ILE A 135 13.06 -8.26 1.35
N THR A 136 13.61 -8.83 2.42
CA THR A 136 13.00 -8.89 3.77
C THR A 136 13.88 -8.31 4.87
N ASP A 137 15.07 -7.86 4.54
CA ASP A 137 16.11 -7.40 5.49
C ASP A 137 15.95 -5.94 5.92
N ALA A 138 14.87 -5.28 5.55
CA ALA A 138 14.56 -3.93 6.00
C ALA A 138 14.32 -3.91 7.53
N GLN A 139 15.20 -3.24 8.26
CA GLN A 139 15.03 -3.04 9.71
C GLN A 139 13.88 -2.06 9.96
N ARG A 140 12.94 -2.45 10.81
CA ARG A 140 11.87 -1.53 11.24
C ARG A 140 12.46 -0.43 12.13
N PRO A 141 12.19 0.84 11.84
CA PRO A 141 12.66 1.96 12.68
C PRO A 141 11.99 1.94 14.07
N VAL A 142 10.78 1.36 14.17
CA VAL A 142 10.07 1.16 15.44
C VAL A 142 9.85 -0.34 15.62
N PRO A 143 10.38 -0.94 16.70
CA PRO A 143 10.14 -2.34 17.02
C PRO A 143 8.67 -2.58 17.32
N LEU A 144 8.16 -3.75 16.96
CA LEU A 144 6.80 -4.19 17.29
C LEU A 144 6.86 -5.25 18.37
N GLU A 145 6.07 -5.04 19.42
CA GLU A 145 5.78 -6.00 20.47
C GLU A 145 4.30 -6.34 20.44
N TYR A 146 3.94 -7.58 20.73
CA TYR A 146 2.57 -8.06 20.69
C TYR A 146 2.21 -8.66 22.04
N ASP A 147 1.14 -8.12 22.66
CA ASP A 147 0.56 -8.63 23.86
C ASP A 147 -0.90 -9.00 23.63
N TYR A 148 -1.35 -10.11 24.21
CA TYR A 148 -2.76 -10.45 24.27
C TYR A 148 -3.27 -10.22 25.69
N VAL A 149 -4.29 -9.36 25.83
CA VAL A 149 -4.83 -8.93 27.11
C VAL A 149 -6.30 -9.35 27.22
N VAL A 150 -6.70 -9.88 28.37
CA VAL A 150 -8.06 -10.37 28.67
C VAL A 150 -8.83 -9.41 29.58
N ASP A 151 -8.35 -8.18 29.73
CA ASP A 151 -9.00 -7.12 30.54
C ASP A 151 -10.06 -6.38 29.70
N THR A 152 -10.83 -5.53 30.36
CA THR A 152 -11.70 -4.59 29.63
C THR A 152 -10.84 -3.59 28.87
N LEU A 153 -11.38 -3.05 27.76
CA LEU A 153 -10.67 -2.02 26.98
C LEU A 153 -10.36 -0.80 27.86
N GLN A 154 -11.29 -0.40 28.71
CA GLN A 154 -11.14 0.75 29.61
C GLN A 154 -10.00 0.55 30.61
N ASP A 155 -9.94 -0.62 31.25
CA ASP A 155 -8.89 -0.93 32.23
C ASP A 155 -7.52 -1.06 31.53
N THR A 156 -7.50 -1.59 30.32
CA THR A 156 -6.28 -1.65 29.49
C THR A 156 -5.77 -0.24 29.16
N VAL A 157 -6.64 0.68 28.75
CA VAL A 157 -6.27 2.07 28.45
C VAL A 157 -5.75 2.76 29.71
N GLU A 158 -6.44 2.62 30.86
CA GLU A 158 -5.98 3.19 32.13
C GLU A 158 -4.58 2.69 32.52
N ARG A 159 -4.34 1.40 32.42
CA ARG A 159 -3.04 0.78 32.69
C ARG A 159 -1.95 1.32 31.77
N LEU A 160 -2.19 1.34 30.44
CA LEU A 160 -1.20 1.84 29.47
C LEU A 160 -0.86 3.33 29.72
N LEU A 161 -1.85 4.16 30.05
CA LEU A 161 -1.62 5.56 30.40
C LEU A 161 -0.80 5.69 31.67
N SER A 162 -1.09 4.89 32.73
CA SER A 162 -0.34 4.88 33.99
C SER A 162 1.11 4.44 33.80
N GLU A 163 1.39 3.58 32.82
CA GLU A 163 2.72 3.12 32.42
C GLU A 163 3.47 4.12 31.49
N GLY A 164 2.82 5.26 31.12
CA GLY A 164 3.39 6.24 30.19
C GLY A 164 3.43 5.75 28.74
N ARG A 165 2.68 4.72 28.40
CA ARG A 165 2.60 4.13 27.04
C ARG A 165 1.54 4.86 26.21
N HIS A 166 1.91 6.00 25.68
CA HIS A 166 1.06 6.85 24.85
C HIS A 166 1.88 7.44 23.68
N PRO A 167 1.22 7.82 22.54
CA PRO A 167 -0.22 7.79 22.27
C PRO A 167 -0.78 6.37 22.08
N ILE A 168 -2.08 6.20 22.35
CA ILE A 168 -2.80 4.94 22.19
C ILE A 168 -3.74 5.07 20.98
N TYR A 169 -3.62 4.13 20.03
CA TYR A 169 -4.51 4.05 18.88
C TYR A 169 -5.47 2.87 19.04
N ILE A 170 -6.76 3.14 19.19
CA ILE A 170 -7.81 2.13 19.38
C ILE A 170 -8.54 1.91 18.05
N VAL A 171 -8.50 0.68 17.54
CA VAL A 171 -9.14 0.30 16.27
C VAL A 171 -10.45 -0.41 16.55
N HIS A 172 -11.51 0.02 15.88
CA HIS A 172 -12.84 -0.60 15.94
C HIS A 172 -13.27 -1.11 14.57
N PHE A 173 -14.11 -2.13 14.58
CA PHE A 173 -14.67 -2.70 13.35
C PHE A 173 -15.67 -1.77 12.67
N SER A 174 -16.39 -0.96 13.45
CA SER A 174 -17.38 -0.01 12.92
C SER A 174 -17.21 1.40 13.50
N GLN A 175 -17.69 2.40 12.77
CA GLN A 175 -17.73 3.79 13.25
C GLN A 175 -18.60 3.90 14.52
N LYS A 176 -19.69 3.15 14.61
CA LYS A 176 -20.56 3.14 15.76
C LYS A 176 -19.81 2.69 17.02
N ASP A 177 -19.09 1.55 16.94
CA ASP A 177 -18.33 1.03 18.07
C ASP A 177 -17.23 2.02 18.50
N ALA A 178 -16.61 2.72 17.55
CA ALA A 178 -15.63 3.75 17.84
C ALA A 178 -16.23 4.92 18.64
N VAL A 179 -17.42 5.41 18.24
CA VAL A 179 -18.14 6.48 18.93
C VAL A 179 -18.59 6.04 20.32
N ASP A 180 -19.16 4.83 20.43
CA ASP A 180 -19.63 4.28 21.71
C ASP A 180 -18.46 4.13 22.71
N THR A 181 -17.32 3.63 22.24
CA THR A 181 -16.10 3.52 23.04
C THR A 181 -15.55 4.90 23.44
N ALA A 182 -15.46 5.83 22.50
CA ALA A 182 -15.01 7.19 22.81
C ALA A 182 -15.88 7.83 23.89
N SER A 183 -17.21 7.69 23.79
CA SER A 183 -18.17 8.19 24.77
C SER A 183 -17.94 7.55 26.15
N SER A 184 -17.74 6.23 26.21
CA SER A 184 -17.50 5.50 27.46
C SER A 184 -16.17 5.89 28.14
N LEU A 185 -15.16 6.27 27.37
CA LEU A 185 -13.88 6.74 27.89
C LEU A 185 -13.93 8.19 28.37
N MET A 186 -14.83 9.02 27.83
CA MET A 186 -15.03 10.42 28.28
C MET A 186 -15.55 10.51 29.72
N ASP A 187 -16.35 9.54 30.15
CA ASP A 187 -16.89 9.49 31.53
C ASP A 187 -15.81 9.17 32.57
N ARG A 188 -14.68 8.65 32.15
CA ARG A 188 -13.52 8.38 32.99
C ARG A 188 -12.52 9.53 32.92
N LYS A 189 -12.01 9.97 34.07
CA LYS A 189 -10.98 11.01 34.16
C LYS A 189 -9.60 10.43 33.86
N LEU A 190 -9.41 9.98 32.62
CA LEU A 190 -8.18 9.29 32.19
C LEU A 190 -6.99 10.23 32.01
N VAL A 191 -7.23 11.52 31.84
CA VAL A 191 -6.19 12.52 31.55
C VAL A 191 -6.31 13.67 32.53
N SER A 192 -5.18 14.16 33.04
CA SER A 192 -5.18 15.35 33.92
C SER A 192 -5.70 16.57 33.19
N PRO A 193 -6.28 17.57 33.91
CA PRO A 193 -6.82 18.78 33.29
C PRO A 193 -5.81 19.60 32.48
N GLU A 194 -4.51 19.38 32.70
CA GLU A 194 -3.39 20.06 32.03
C GLU A 194 -3.13 19.60 30.59
N ILE A 195 -3.73 18.47 30.19
CA ILE A 195 -3.55 17.85 28.85
C ILE A 195 -4.86 17.91 28.04
N ARG A 196 -5.86 18.61 28.51
CA ARG A 196 -7.14 18.78 27.78
C ARG A 196 -7.11 19.90 26.78
#